data_6f2b6515b9c82315beb0d74ea181d838
#
_entry.id   6f2b6515b9c82315beb0d74ea181d838
#
_cell.length_a   1.000
_cell.length_b   1.000
_cell.length_c   1.000
_cell.angle_alpha   90.00
_cell.angle_beta   90.00
_cell.angle_gamma   90.00
#
_symmetry.space_group_name_H-M   'P 1'
#
loop_
_entity.id
_entity.type
_entity.pdbx_description
1 polymer ?
#
loop_
_entity_poly.entity_id
_entity_poly.type
_entity_poly.pdbx_seq_one_letter_code
_entity_poly.pdbx_strand_id
1 'polypeptide(L)'
;MPMIDVYATAGTFPDKHQLAADLASAVMTIEQVPDIPMFRQNTAAFIHDLPVGSLSNVDGDDNYVRIQVLTNSGALDRDKQLAVVE
;
A
#
# COMPACT_ATOMS: atom_id res chain seq x y z
N MET A 1 -13.06 -4.86 0.79
CA MET A 1 -12.35 -3.92 1.67
C MET A 1 -10.87 -4.14 1.51
N PRO A 2 -10.16 -3.23 0.86
CA PRO A 2 -8.75 -3.43 0.56
C PRO A 2 -7.87 -3.21 1.77
N MET A 3 -6.84 -4.04 1.85
CA MET A 3 -5.75 -3.88 2.81
C MET A 3 -4.48 -3.69 2.00
N ILE A 4 -3.71 -2.67 2.33
CA ILE A 4 -2.49 -2.32 1.62
C ILE A 4 -1.31 -2.58 2.56
N ASP A 5 -0.31 -3.32 2.08
CA ASP A 5 0.91 -3.59 2.85
C ASP A 5 2.10 -3.03 2.09
N VAL A 6 2.90 -2.21 2.77
CA VAL A 6 4.12 -1.63 2.24
C VAL A 6 5.30 -2.12 3.07
N TYR A 7 6.29 -2.69 2.40
CA TYR A 7 7.51 -3.21 3.03
C TYR A 7 8.71 -2.41 2.54
N ALA A 8 9.47 -1.86 3.46
CA ALA A 8 10.69 -1.12 3.14
C ALA A 8 11.64 -1.14 4.33
N THR A 9 12.92 -0.86 4.09
CA THR A 9 13.90 -0.74 5.16
C THR A 9 13.51 0.36 6.13
N ALA A 10 13.68 0.12 7.42
CA ALA A 10 13.38 1.10 8.46
C ALA A 10 14.11 2.43 8.19
N GLY A 11 13.37 3.52 8.36
CA GLY A 11 13.89 4.86 8.09
C GLY A 11 13.67 5.36 6.66
N THR A 12 13.12 4.54 5.76
CA THR A 12 12.84 4.96 4.38
C THR A 12 11.79 6.07 4.32
N PHE A 13 10.75 5.98 5.17
CA PHE A 13 9.65 6.94 5.18
C PHE A 13 9.67 7.77 6.46
N PRO A 14 9.73 9.12 6.37
CA PRO A 14 9.77 9.97 7.56
C PRO A 14 8.46 10.02 8.34
N ASP A 15 7.31 9.92 7.67
CA ASP A 15 5.99 9.92 8.31
C ASP A 15 5.16 8.74 7.80
N LYS A 16 5.31 7.61 8.48
CA LYS A 16 4.63 6.36 8.09
C LYS A 16 3.13 6.43 8.26
N HIS A 17 2.65 7.09 9.32
CA HIS A 17 1.21 7.20 9.56
C HIS A 17 0.53 7.99 8.45
N GLN A 18 1.11 9.12 8.04
CA GLN A 18 0.57 9.93 6.95
C GLN A 18 0.63 9.18 5.63
N LEU A 19 1.72 8.46 5.35
CA LEU A 19 1.83 7.64 4.15
C LEU A 19 0.73 6.58 4.11
N ALA A 20 0.50 5.89 5.23
CA ALA A 20 -0.54 4.88 5.32
C ALA A 20 -1.93 5.48 5.06
N ALA A 21 -2.23 6.63 5.64
CA ALA A 21 -3.50 7.32 5.43
C ALA A 21 -3.68 7.73 3.96
N ASP A 22 -2.64 8.25 3.34
CA ASP A 22 -2.67 8.69 1.94
C ASP A 22 -2.88 7.49 0.99
N LEU A 23 -2.21 6.37 1.25
CA LEU A 23 -2.38 5.15 0.44
C LEU A 23 -3.78 4.58 0.57
N ALA A 24 -4.32 4.51 1.78
CA ALA A 24 -5.68 4.03 2.00
C ALA A 24 -6.69 4.91 1.25
N SER A 25 -6.54 6.22 1.34
CA SER A 25 -7.39 7.18 0.65
C SER A 25 -7.28 7.03 -0.87
N ALA A 26 -6.07 6.87 -1.40
CA ALA A 26 -5.84 6.72 -2.84
C ALA A 26 -6.51 5.45 -3.39
N VAL A 27 -6.37 4.32 -2.69
CA VAL A 27 -6.99 3.06 -3.11
C VAL A 27 -8.51 3.16 -3.06
N MET A 28 -9.07 3.78 -2.02
CA MET A 28 -10.51 3.99 -1.92
C MET A 28 -11.04 4.83 -3.10
N THR A 29 -10.32 5.86 -3.49
CA THR A 29 -10.66 6.70 -4.65
C THR A 29 -10.60 5.89 -5.96
N ILE A 30 -9.56 5.08 -6.14
CA ILE A 30 -9.39 4.25 -7.34
C ILE A 30 -10.51 3.22 -7.45
N GLU A 31 -10.94 2.62 -6.33
CA GLU A 31 -12.04 1.67 -6.31
C GLU A 31 -13.39 2.32 -6.61
N GLN A 32 -13.49 3.65 -6.52
CA GLN A 32 -14.71 4.41 -6.78
C GLN A 32 -15.85 4.03 -5.83
N VAL A 33 -15.53 3.68 -4.59
CA VAL A 33 -16.52 3.42 -3.55
C VAL A 33 -16.95 4.74 -2.88
N PRO A 34 -18.15 4.79 -2.29
CA PRO A 34 -18.61 6.00 -1.60
C PRO A 34 -17.69 6.39 -0.44
N ASP A 35 -17.50 7.69 -0.25
CA ASP A 35 -16.73 8.24 0.86
C ASP A 35 -17.61 8.32 2.11
N ILE A 36 -17.92 7.16 2.68
CA ILE A 36 -18.74 7.01 3.88
C ILE A 36 -17.98 6.21 4.93
N PRO A 37 -18.37 6.34 6.24
CA PRO A 37 -17.60 5.70 7.32
C PRO A 37 -17.37 4.20 7.14
N MET A 38 -18.34 3.47 6.59
CA MET A 38 -18.21 2.04 6.40
C MET A 38 -17.00 1.69 5.51
N PHE A 39 -16.80 2.39 4.41
CA PHE A 39 -15.67 2.16 3.52
C PHE A 39 -14.39 2.76 4.05
N ARG A 40 -14.46 3.96 4.62
CA ARG A 40 -13.29 4.64 5.20
C ARG A 40 -12.65 3.84 6.34
N GLN A 41 -13.47 3.26 7.21
CA GLN A 41 -13.00 2.52 8.38
C GLN A 41 -12.51 1.10 8.03
N ASN A 42 -12.84 0.61 6.85
CA ASN A 42 -12.48 -0.74 6.41
C ASN A 42 -11.44 -0.75 5.28
N THR A 43 -10.86 0.40 4.97
CA THR A 43 -9.74 0.53 4.02
C THR A 43 -8.53 0.98 4.81
N ALA A 44 -7.52 0.13 4.91
CA ALA A 44 -6.37 0.39 5.75
C ALA A 44 -5.06 0.07 5.03
N ALA A 45 -4.01 0.79 5.39
CA ALA A 45 -2.66 0.52 4.93
C ALA A 45 -1.74 0.28 6.12
N PHE A 46 -0.78 -0.61 5.93
CA PHE A 46 0.19 -1.01 6.93
C PHE A 46 1.59 -0.78 6.39
N ILE A 47 2.40 -0.04 7.12
CA ILE A 47 3.80 0.19 6.77
C ILE A 47 4.66 -0.73 7.61
N HIS A 48 5.32 -1.68 6.96
CA HIS A 48 6.19 -2.65 7.61
C HIS A 48 7.63 -2.18 7.49
N ASP A 49 8.23 -1.83 8.61
CA ASP A 49 9.66 -1.49 8.66
C ASP A 49 10.47 -2.77 8.74
N LEU A 50 11.29 -3.02 7.73
CA LEU A 50 12.21 -4.14 7.75
C LEU A 50 13.51 -3.71 8.43
N PRO A 51 14.09 -4.53 9.30
CA PRO A 51 15.39 -4.22 9.87
C PRO A 51 16.44 -4.01 8.78
N VAL A 52 17.38 -3.10 9.03
CA VAL A 52 18.48 -2.87 8.09
C VAL A 52 19.20 -4.19 7.81
N GLY A 53 19.42 -4.47 6.53
CA GLY A 53 20.09 -5.70 6.11
C GLY A 53 19.19 -6.93 5.97
N SER A 54 17.86 -6.77 6.09
CA SER A 54 16.91 -7.89 6.00
C SER A 54 16.31 -8.09 4.62
N LEU A 55 16.73 -7.29 3.64
CA LEU A 55 16.25 -7.45 2.26
C LEU A 55 17.43 -7.32 1.29
N SER A 56 17.38 -8.08 0.21
CA SER A 56 18.40 -8.01 -0.84
C SER A 56 17.85 -8.61 -2.13
N ASN A 57 18.26 -8.06 -3.27
CA ASN A 57 18.13 -8.76 -4.53
C ASN A 57 19.34 -9.72 -4.70
N VAL A 58 19.49 -10.33 -5.87
CA VAL A 58 20.57 -11.28 -6.14
C VAL A 58 21.95 -10.61 -6.07
N ASP A 59 22.05 -9.34 -6.42
CA ASP A 59 23.29 -8.59 -6.44
C ASP A 59 23.62 -7.87 -5.12
N GLY A 60 22.78 -8.01 -4.11
CA GLY A 60 23.01 -7.38 -2.80
C GLY A 60 22.42 -5.99 -2.65
N ASP A 61 21.64 -5.52 -3.63
CA ASP A 61 20.97 -4.22 -3.53
C ASP A 61 19.77 -4.30 -2.58
N ASP A 62 19.58 -3.27 -1.79
CA ASP A 62 18.55 -3.24 -0.74
C ASP A 62 17.60 -2.03 -0.81
N ASN A 63 17.60 -1.28 -1.90
CA ASN A 63 16.76 -0.10 -2.06
C ASN A 63 15.43 -0.40 -2.74
N TYR A 64 14.73 -1.42 -2.25
CA TYR A 64 13.44 -1.84 -2.78
C TYR A 64 12.30 -1.46 -1.85
N VAL A 65 11.14 -1.17 -2.44
CA VAL A 65 9.87 -1.05 -1.73
C VAL A 65 8.91 -2.06 -2.34
N ARG A 66 8.29 -2.87 -1.49
CA ARG A 66 7.29 -3.84 -1.91
C ARG A 66 5.91 -3.37 -1.46
N ILE A 67 4.96 -3.30 -2.39
CA ILE A 67 3.58 -2.91 -2.10
C ILE A 67 2.66 -4.04 -2.53
N GLN A 68 1.80 -4.48 -1.61
CA GLN A 68 0.74 -5.45 -1.88
C GLN A 68 -0.61 -4.84 -1.58
N VAL A 69 -1.57 -5.05 -2.48
CA VAL A 69 -2.97 -4.64 -2.26
C VAL A 69 -3.82 -5.89 -2.27
N LEU A 70 -4.43 -6.20 -1.12
CA LEU A 70 -5.35 -7.30 -0.98
C LEU A 70 -6.78 -6.74 -0.99
N THR A 71 -7.58 -7.18 -1.94
CA THR A 71 -8.94 -6.68 -2.11
C THR A 71 -9.87 -7.81 -2.57
N ASN A 72 -11.16 -7.52 -2.60
CA ASN A 72 -12.15 -8.48 -3.08
C ASN A 72 -11.95 -8.73 -4.58
N SER A 73 -12.22 -9.96 -5.00
CA SER A 73 -12.16 -10.34 -6.41
C SER A 73 -13.07 -9.41 -7.24
N GLY A 74 -12.51 -8.81 -8.29
CA GLY A 74 -13.24 -7.90 -9.17
C GLY A 74 -13.39 -6.47 -8.68
N ALA A 75 -12.94 -6.15 -7.46
CA ALA A 75 -12.98 -4.78 -6.93
C ALA A 75 -12.03 -3.86 -7.70
N LEU A 76 -10.91 -4.40 -8.19
CA LEU A 76 -9.96 -3.68 -9.03
C LEU A 76 -9.91 -4.34 -10.40
N ASP A 77 -10.50 -3.71 -11.41
CA ASP A 77 -10.36 -4.14 -12.79
C ASP A 77 -8.97 -3.74 -13.32
N ARG A 78 -8.69 -4.06 -14.61
CA ARG A 78 -7.37 -3.79 -15.17
C ARG A 78 -7.00 -2.30 -15.10
N ASP A 79 -7.93 -1.40 -15.42
CA ASP A 79 -7.65 0.02 -15.43
C ASP A 79 -7.39 0.55 -14.02
N LYS A 80 -8.15 0.07 -13.03
CA LYS A 80 -7.93 0.42 -11.63
C LYS A 80 -6.62 -0.14 -11.11
N GLN A 81 -6.25 -1.36 -11.51
CA GLN A 81 -4.96 -1.95 -11.15
C GLN A 81 -3.79 -1.14 -11.70
N LEU A 82 -3.89 -0.67 -12.94
CA LEU A 82 -2.87 0.20 -13.54
C LEU A 82 -2.78 1.54 -12.80
N ALA A 83 -3.91 2.10 -12.36
CA ALA A 83 -3.91 3.34 -11.59
C ALA A 83 -3.20 3.19 -10.24
N VAL A 84 -3.28 2.02 -9.60
CA VAL A 84 -2.59 1.77 -8.32
C VAL A 84 -1.07 1.86 -8.47
N VAL A 85 -0.50 1.42 -9.60
CA VAL A 85 0.95 1.39 -9.81
C VAL A 85 1.51 2.67 -10.40
N GLU A 86 0.65 3.57 -10.85
CA GLU A 86 1.06 4.89 -11.33
C GLU A 86 1.22 5.84 -10.13
#